data_43dc8caefca7ad2c9777e8c6a64c94ab
#
_entry.id   43dc8caefca7ad2c9777e8c6a64c94ab
#
_cell.length_a   1.000
_cell.length_b   1.000
_cell.length_c   1.000
_cell.angle_alpha   90.00
_cell.angle_beta   90.00
_cell.angle_gamma   90.00
#
_symmetry.space_group_name_H-M   'P 1'
#
loop_
_entity.id
_entity.type
_entity.pdbx_description
1 polymer ?
#
loop_
_entity_poly.entity_id
_entity_poly.type
_entity_poly.pdbx_seq_one_letter_code
_entity_poly.pdbx_strand_id
1 'polypeptide(L)'
;MNPPTFRLDEKIALVTGAATGLGAAIAIGLASAGARVICHGNTRSPDETIRKITELGSEGRSVTGDLSKSETARSLIAESLKYFGGLDILINNAGTIRRAPAADYSEEDWATVIEVNLSSVFRLCQLAGKQMIEAGHGGKIINIASLLSFQGGITVPAYAASKGGVAQLTKALANEWAKFNINVNAIAPGYMRTTNTAALQADETRNRQILERIPAGRWGEAEDVAGAAIFLSSRASDYVNGHVLVVDGGWLGR
;
A
#
# COMPACT_ATOMS: atom_id res chain seq x y z
N MET A 1 -10.50 -14.08 -27.70
CA MET A 1 -10.26 -13.55 -26.34
C MET A 1 -9.06 -12.64 -26.39
N ASN A 2 -9.19 -11.40 -25.93
CA ASN A 2 -8.03 -10.52 -25.79
C ASN A 2 -7.16 -11.04 -24.63
N PRO A 3 -5.83 -11.06 -24.75
CA PRO A 3 -4.96 -11.46 -23.66
C PRO A 3 -5.12 -10.51 -22.46
N PRO A 4 -4.91 -10.98 -21.22
CA PRO A 4 -4.91 -10.12 -20.07
C PRO A 4 -3.86 -9.01 -20.23
N THR A 5 -4.20 -7.80 -19.86
CA THR A 5 -3.34 -6.62 -20.02
C THR A 5 -2.97 -6.03 -18.65
N PHE A 6 -1.81 -5.41 -18.59
CA PHE A 6 -1.35 -4.58 -17.46
C PHE A 6 -1.86 -3.13 -17.56
N ARG A 7 -2.61 -2.78 -18.62
CA ARG A 7 -3.19 -1.45 -18.79
C ARG A 7 -4.30 -1.20 -17.77
N LEU A 8 -4.37 0.04 -17.31
CA LEU A 8 -5.34 0.54 -16.33
C LEU A 8 -6.15 1.72 -16.90
N ASP A 9 -6.34 1.74 -18.22
CA ASP A 9 -7.06 2.80 -18.89
C ASP A 9 -8.45 2.99 -18.27
N GLU A 10 -8.82 4.26 -18.03
CA GLU A 10 -10.06 4.68 -17.39
C GLU A 10 -10.27 4.22 -15.94
N LYS A 11 -9.32 3.47 -15.35
CA LYS A 11 -9.40 3.06 -13.96
C LYS A 11 -9.10 4.21 -13.01
N ILE A 12 -9.83 4.24 -11.90
CA ILE A 12 -9.70 5.25 -10.86
C ILE A 12 -9.05 4.59 -9.64
N ALA A 13 -7.89 5.10 -9.25
CA ALA A 13 -7.11 4.59 -8.14
C ALA A 13 -7.01 5.60 -6.99
N LEU A 14 -7.23 5.15 -5.76
CA LEU A 14 -6.86 5.89 -4.54
C LEU A 14 -5.61 5.27 -3.94
N VAL A 15 -4.56 6.07 -3.75
CA VAL A 15 -3.31 5.65 -3.12
C VAL A 15 -3.08 6.42 -1.84
N THR A 16 -3.08 5.73 -0.70
CA THR A 16 -2.82 6.38 0.60
C THR A 16 -1.32 6.53 0.86
N GLY A 17 -0.92 7.66 1.48
CA GLY A 17 0.49 7.96 1.72
C GLY A 17 1.29 8.17 0.43
N ALA A 18 0.67 8.79 -0.58
CA ALA A 18 1.23 8.98 -1.91
C ALA A 18 2.15 10.21 -2.05
N ALA A 19 2.46 10.91 -0.97
CA ALA A 19 3.30 12.10 -1.01
C ALA A 19 4.78 11.80 -1.25
N THR A 20 5.27 10.61 -0.86
CA THR A 20 6.68 10.22 -0.97
C THR A 20 6.85 8.70 -1.00
N GLY A 21 8.09 8.24 -1.28
CA GLY A 21 8.49 6.83 -1.14
C GLY A 21 7.64 5.86 -1.96
N LEU A 22 7.29 4.72 -1.36
CA LEU A 22 6.55 3.66 -2.04
C LEU A 22 5.21 4.14 -2.60
N GLY A 23 4.46 4.93 -1.81
CA GLY A 23 3.16 5.42 -2.24
C GLY A 23 3.25 6.34 -3.46
N ALA A 24 4.25 7.22 -3.52
CA ALA A 24 4.48 8.08 -4.68
C ALA A 24 4.86 7.26 -5.93
N ALA A 25 5.79 6.30 -5.79
CA ALA A 25 6.20 5.43 -6.90
C ALA A 25 5.04 4.56 -7.41
N ILE A 26 4.23 4.01 -6.52
CA ILE A 26 3.02 3.26 -6.88
C ILE A 26 2.04 4.16 -7.63
N ALA A 27 1.74 5.36 -7.12
CA ALA A 27 0.80 6.29 -7.75
C ALA A 27 1.25 6.68 -9.17
N ILE A 28 2.54 7.01 -9.35
CA ILE A 28 3.13 7.31 -10.66
C ILE A 28 3.09 6.07 -11.56
N GLY A 29 3.40 4.89 -11.04
CA GLY A 29 3.34 3.64 -11.80
C GLY A 29 1.92 3.32 -12.30
N LEU A 30 0.88 3.46 -11.45
CA LEU A 30 -0.51 3.27 -11.87
C LEU A 30 -0.92 4.28 -12.95
N ALA A 31 -0.50 5.54 -12.81
CA ALA A 31 -0.74 6.57 -13.82
C ALA A 31 -0.05 6.25 -15.15
N SER A 32 1.20 5.76 -15.14
CA SER A 32 1.90 5.34 -16.35
C SER A 32 1.23 4.17 -17.07
N ALA A 33 0.48 3.35 -16.32
CA ALA A 33 -0.34 2.28 -16.87
C ALA A 33 -1.71 2.74 -17.39
N GLY A 34 -2.07 4.03 -17.20
CA GLY A 34 -3.29 4.64 -17.72
C GLY A 34 -4.35 5.01 -16.67
N ALA A 35 -4.11 4.76 -15.37
CA ALA A 35 -5.06 5.09 -14.32
C ALA A 35 -5.10 6.60 -14.03
N ARG A 36 -6.31 7.12 -13.70
CA ARG A 36 -6.48 8.40 -12.99
C ARG A 36 -6.26 8.15 -11.51
N VAL A 37 -5.46 9.00 -10.85
CA VAL A 37 -5.00 8.68 -9.49
C VAL A 37 -5.36 9.77 -8.49
N ILE A 38 -5.98 9.37 -7.39
CA ILE A 38 -6.20 10.18 -6.21
C ILE A 38 -5.06 9.88 -5.24
N CYS A 39 -4.26 10.91 -4.97
CA CYS A 39 -3.09 10.84 -4.11
C CYS A 39 -3.43 11.37 -2.72
N HIS A 40 -3.38 10.50 -1.69
CA HIS A 40 -3.58 10.95 -0.32
C HIS A 40 -2.24 11.28 0.35
N GLY A 41 -2.21 12.44 1.04
CA GLY A 41 -1.17 12.86 1.96
C GLY A 41 -1.72 13.15 3.36
N ASN A 42 -0.88 13.08 4.39
CA ASN A 42 -1.24 13.55 5.73
C ASN A 42 -0.71 14.99 5.93
N THR A 43 0.44 15.14 6.58
CA THR A 43 1.09 16.44 6.80
C THR A 43 1.83 16.98 5.57
N ARG A 44 2.24 16.08 4.67
CA ARG A 44 2.90 16.43 3.41
C ARG A 44 1.90 16.31 2.26
N SER A 45 1.77 17.37 1.47
CA SER A 45 0.99 17.37 0.23
C SER A 45 1.62 16.43 -0.82
N PRO A 46 0.82 15.70 -1.62
CA PRO A 46 1.30 14.88 -2.73
C PRO A 46 1.54 15.67 -4.03
N ASP A 47 1.71 16.99 -3.99
CA ASP A 47 1.78 17.86 -5.17
C ASP A 47 2.88 17.45 -6.16
N GLU A 48 4.06 17.05 -5.66
CA GLU A 48 5.15 16.58 -6.51
C GLU A 48 4.79 15.27 -7.23
N THR A 49 4.09 14.38 -6.57
CA THR A 49 3.58 13.14 -7.17
C THR A 49 2.55 13.45 -8.25
N ILE A 50 1.65 14.38 -7.98
CA ILE A 50 0.62 14.82 -8.95
C ILE A 50 1.27 15.48 -10.16
N ARG A 51 2.27 16.34 -9.97
CA ARG A 51 3.02 16.94 -11.06
C ARG A 51 3.59 15.86 -12.00
N LYS A 52 4.25 14.83 -11.44
CA LYS A 52 4.79 13.72 -12.24
C LYS A 52 3.70 12.92 -12.96
N ILE A 53 2.56 12.70 -12.33
CA ILE A 53 1.39 12.06 -12.96
C ILE A 53 0.90 12.87 -14.17
N THR A 54 0.82 14.19 -14.02
CA THR A 54 0.40 15.11 -15.09
C THR A 54 1.41 15.11 -16.24
N GLU A 55 2.70 15.06 -15.97
CA GLU A 55 3.76 14.96 -16.98
C GLU A 55 3.70 13.67 -17.81
N LEU A 56 3.11 12.60 -17.25
CA LEU A 56 2.82 11.36 -17.97
C LEU A 56 1.54 11.43 -18.83
N GLY A 57 0.84 12.56 -18.81
CA GLY A 57 -0.43 12.72 -19.53
C GLY A 57 -1.65 12.12 -18.82
N SER A 58 -1.52 11.73 -17.57
CA SER A 58 -2.64 11.25 -16.75
C SER A 58 -3.17 12.33 -15.80
N GLU A 59 -4.26 12.04 -15.12
CA GLU A 59 -4.93 12.96 -14.19
C GLU A 59 -4.71 12.56 -12.75
N GLY A 60 -4.14 13.47 -11.95
CA GLY A 60 -3.94 13.34 -10.51
C GLY A 60 -4.79 14.31 -9.71
N ARG A 61 -5.32 13.87 -8.55
CA ARG A 61 -6.01 14.72 -7.58
C ARG A 61 -5.44 14.50 -6.19
N SER A 62 -5.42 15.57 -5.38
CA SER A 62 -4.97 15.52 -4.00
C SER A 62 -6.13 15.39 -3.04
N VAL A 63 -5.97 14.53 -2.04
CA VAL A 63 -6.80 14.50 -0.84
C VAL A 63 -5.88 14.47 0.38
N THR A 64 -6.30 15.09 1.48
CA THR A 64 -5.51 15.14 2.71
C THR A 64 -6.31 14.68 3.91
N GLY A 65 -5.64 14.09 4.89
CA GLY A 65 -6.28 13.68 6.14
C GLY A 65 -5.36 12.84 7.00
N ASP A 66 -5.64 12.84 8.30
CA ASP A 66 -4.91 12.05 9.27
C ASP A 66 -5.61 10.70 9.49
N LEU A 67 -5.00 9.62 9.01
CA LEU A 67 -5.55 8.26 9.14
C LEU A 67 -5.54 7.71 10.57
N SER A 68 -4.95 8.41 11.52
CA SER A 68 -5.15 8.10 12.94
C SER A 68 -6.56 8.45 13.43
N LYS A 69 -7.32 9.22 12.64
CA LYS A 69 -8.70 9.64 12.94
C LYS A 69 -9.68 8.78 12.13
N SER A 70 -10.64 8.19 12.81
CA SER A 70 -11.58 7.23 12.20
C SER A 70 -12.43 7.81 11.08
N GLU A 71 -12.78 9.09 11.15
CA GLU A 71 -13.58 9.81 10.16
C GLU A 71 -12.83 10.04 8.83
N THR A 72 -11.48 10.06 8.85
CA THR A 72 -10.67 10.34 7.66
C THR A 72 -10.93 9.33 6.55
N ALA A 73 -11.04 8.05 6.87
CA ALA A 73 -11.30 7.02 5.85
C ALA A 73 -12.59 7.30 5.06
N ARG A 74 -13.64 7.77 5.74
CA ARG A 74 -14.92 8.14 5.10
C ARG A 74 -14.76 9.35 4.19
N SER A 75 -14.06 10.38 4.66
CA SER A 75 -13.81 11.59 3.88
C SER A 75 -13.00 11.27 2.62
N LEU A 76 -11.96 10.44 2.72
CA LEU A 76 -11.13 10.06 1.57
C LEU A 76 -11.94 9.33 0.48
N ILE A 77 -12.78 8.37 0.86
CA ILE A 77 -13.62 7.67 -0.12
C ILE A 77 -14.64 8.63 -0.74
N ALA A 78 -15.30 9.47 0.06
CA ALA A 78 -16.28 10.43 -0.43
C ALA A 78 -15.66 11.44 -1.43
N GLU A 79 -14.48 11.99 -1.13
CA GLU A 79 -13.78 12.90 -2.05
C GLU A 79 -13.31 12.18 -3.31
N SER A 80 -12.89 10.92 -3.22
CA SER A 80 -12.52 10.11 -4.38
C SER A 80 -13.69 9.96 -5.35
N LEU A 81 -14.87 9.63 -4.84
CA LEU A 81 -16.09 9.51 -5.63
C LEU A 81 -16.50 10.85 -6.25
N LYS A 82 -16.34 11.95 -5.52
CA LYS A 82 -16.63 13.30 -6.01
C LYS A 82 -15.75 13.73 -7.18
N TYR A 83 -14.45 13.37 -7.17
CA TYR A 83 -13.53 13.77 -8.23
C TYR A 83 -13.77 13.06 -9.55
N PHE A 84 -13.98 11.74 -9.51
CA PHE A 84 -14.00 10.92 -10.72
C PHE A 84 -15.27 10.07 -10.90
N GLY A 85 -16.21 10.13 -9.95
CA GLY A 85 -17.47 9.42 -10.03
C GLY A 85 -17.41 7.93 -9.63
N GLY A 86 -16.24 7.42 -9.27
CA GLY A 86 -16.07 6.00 -8.91
C GLY A 86 -14.73 5.70 -8.23
N LEU A 87 -14.54 4.43 -7.89
CA LEU A 87 -13.28 3.91 -7.37
C LEU A 87 -13.12 2.45 -7.81
N ASP A 88 -12.11 2.16 -8.62
CA ASP A 88 -11.79 0.82 -9.11
C ASP A 88 -10.67 0.15 -8.32
N ILE A 89 -9.72 0.95 -7.83
CA ILE A 89 -8.47 0.48 -7.22
C ILE A 89 -8.21 1.22 -5.92
N LEU A 90 -8.00 0.48 -4.83
CA LEU A 90 -7.55 1.03 -3.55
C LEU A 90 -6.17 0.49 -3.21
N ILE A 91 -5.20 1.38 -2.99
CA ILE A 91 -3.87 1.04 -2.47
C ILE A 91 -3.74 1.57 -1.04
N ASN A 92 -3.77 0.69 -0.06
CA ASN A 92 -3.53 0.99 1.34
C ASN A 92 -2.02 0.95 1.61
N ASN A 93 -1.34 2.07 1.36
CA ASN A 93 0.11 2.19 1.54
C ASN A 93 0.49 3.02 2.78
N ALA A 94 -0.31 3.97 3.21
CA ALA A 94 -0.01 4.78 4.38
C ALA A 94 0.31 3.92 5.60
N GLY A 95 1.34 4.32 6.34
CA GLY A 95 1.75 3.58 7.53
C GLY A 95 2.76 4.36 8.36
N THR A 96 2.86 3.99 9.62
CA THR A 96 3.81 4.55 10.58
C THR A 96 4.54 3.44 11.32
N ILE A 97 5.70 3.76 11.86
CA ILE A 97 6.50 2.86 12.68
C ILE A 97 6.99 3.61 13.93
N ARG A 98 6.94 2.95 15.07
CA ARG A 98 7.53 3.40 16.33
C ARG A 98 8.50 2.34 16.81
N ARG A 99 9.59 2.77 17.42
CA ARG A 99 10.67 1.87 17.84
C ARG A 99 10.98 2.05 19.32
N ALA A 100 10.79 0.99 20.10
CA ALA A 100 11.25 0.88 21.48
C ALA A 100 11.42 -0.61 21.85
N PRO A 101 12.24 -0.96 22.85
CA PRO A 101 12.24 -2.31 23.43
C PRO A 101 10.82 -2.73 23.81
N ALA A 102 10.47 -4.00 23.62
CA ALA A 102 9.11 -4.46 23.87
C ALA A 102 8.65 -4.26 25.32
N ALA A 103 9.59 -4.35 26.30
CA ALA A 103 9.30 -4.12 27.71
C ALA A 103 8.95 -2.65 28.02
N ASP A 104 9.42 -1.71 27.21
CA ASP A 104 9.25 -0.26 27.41
C ASP A 104 8.34 0.37 26.34
N TYR A 105 7.67 -0.46 25.52
CA TYR A 105 6.83 0.00 24.43
C TYR A 105 5.54 0.63 24.97
N SER A 106 5.30 1.91 24.69
CA SER A 106 4.17 2.64 25.24
C SER A 106 2.83 2.20 24.62
N GLU A 107 1.76 2.27 25.43
CA GLU A 107 0.39 2.05 24.95
C GLU A 107 -0.01 3.07 23.87
N GLU A 108 0.47 4.31 23.96
CA GLU A 108 0.21 5.37 22.98
C GLU A 108 0.83 5.01 21.61
N ASP A 109 2.09 4.58 21.59
CA ASP A 109 2.76 4.16 20.36
C ASP A 109 2.11 2.90 19.78
N TRP A 110 1.72 1.95 20.64
CA TRP A 110 0.97 0.78 20.23
C TRP A 110 -0.34 1.19 19.55
N ALA A 111 -1.17 1.98 20.22
CA ALA A 111 -2.46 2.43 19.71
C ALA A 111 -2.31 3.21 18.39
N THR A 112 -1.33 4.11 18.32
CA THR A 112 -1.05 4.90 17.11
C THR A 112 -0.69 3.99 15.92
N VAL A 113 0.21 3.02 16.11
CA VAL A 113 0.64 2.12 15.03
C VAL A 113 -0.49 1.21 14.58
N ILE A 114 -1.24 0.61 15.52
CA ILE A 114 -2.39 -0.23 15.18
C ILE A 114 -3.48 0.58 14.47
N GLU A 115 -3.77 1.78 14.94
CA GLU A 115 -4.79 2.64 14.34
C GLU A 115 -4.45 2.98 12.89
N VAL A 116 -3.23 3.47 12.63
CA VAL A 116 -2.81 3.88 11.29
C VAL A 116 -2.58 2.69 10.36
N ASN A 117 -1.95 1.61 10.84
CA ASN A 117 -1.50 0.54 9.96
C ASN A 117 -2.52 -0.60 9.76
N LEU A 118 -3.49 -0.73 10.65
CA LEU A 118 -4.47 -1.84 10.62
C LEU A 118 -5.91 -1.35 10.65
N SER A 119 -6.31 -0.56 11.65
CA SER A 119 -7.70 -0.12 11.78
C SER A 119 -8.13 0.79 10.62
N SER A 120 -7.27 1.73 10.21
CA SER A 120 -7.55 2.59 9.06
C SER A 120 -7.62 1.80 7.76
N VAL A 121 -6.73 0.80 7.58
CA VAL A 121 -6.75 -0.10 6.42
C VAL A 121 -8.06 -0.87 6.35
N PHE A 122 -8.53 -1.42 7.47
CA PHE A 122 -9.82 -2.09 7.52
C PHE A 122 -10.96 -1.15 7.13
N ARG A 123 -11.02 0.07 7.69
CA ARG A 123 -12.08 1.05 7.35
C ARG A 123 -12.06 1.45 5.88
N LEU A 124 -10.88 1.69 5.30
CA LEU A 124 -10.75 2.01 3.88
C LEU A 124 -11.18 0.82 3.01
N CYS A 125 -10.76 -0.40 3.34
CA CYS A 125 -11.21 -1.61 2.65
C CYS A 125 -12.73 -1.76 2.72
N GLN A 126 -13.32 -1.59 3.91
CA GLN A 126 -14.77 -1.70 4.12
C GLN A 126 -15.57 -0.70 3.27
N LEU A 127 -15.16 0.56 3.29
CA LEU A 127 -15.85 1.63 2.56
C LEU A 127 -15.68 1.49 1.05
N ALA A 128 -14.46 1.20 0.57
CA ALA A 128 -14.20 0.95 -0.84
C ALA A 128 -14.91 -0.33 -1.32
N GLY A 129 -14.84 -1.41 -0.55
CA GLY A 129 -15.51 -2.67 -0.86
C GLY A 129 -17.02 -2.50 -0.97
N LYS A 130 -17.64 -1.75 -0.05
CA LYS A 130 -19.07 -1.42 -0.12
C LYS A 130 -19.40 -0.66 -1.41
N GLN A 131 -18.63 0.36 -1.75
CA GLN A 131 -18.81 1.14 -2.98
C GLN A 131 -18.65 0.25 -4.23
N MET A 132 -17.62 -0.62 -4.29
CA MET A 132 -17.39 -1.55 -5.39
C MET A 132 -18.53 -2.57 -5.55
N ILE A 133 -19.08 -3.07 -4.44
CA ILE A 133 -20.25 -3.99 -4.44
C ILE A 133 -21.49 -3.26 -4.98
N GLU A 134 -21.76 -2.05 -4.50
CA GLU A 134 -22.91 -1.25 -4.93
C GLU A 134 -22.81 -0.85 -6.42
N ALA A 135 -21.62 -0.56 -6.91
CA ALA A 135 -21.36 -0.25 -8.32
C ALA A 135 -21.45 -1.48 -9.24
N GLY A 136 -21.28 -2.69 -8.72
CA GLY A 136 -21.51 -3.95 -9.43
C GLY A 136 -20.47 -4.35 -10.49
N HIS A 137 -19.37 -3.63 -10.61
CA HIS A 137 -18.33 -3.90 -11.64
C HIS A 137 -17.04 -4.52 -11.07
N GLY A 138 -17.03 -4.85 -9.76
CA GLY A 138 -15.86 -5.39 -9.07
C GLY A 138 -14.81 -4.33 -8.73
N GLY A 139 -13.62 -4.76 -8.38
CA GLY A 139 -12.53 -3.85 -8.01
C GLY A 139 -11.27 -4.55 -7.55
N LYS A 140 -10.23 -3.77 -7.27
CA LYS A 140 -8.93 -4.24 -6.79
C LYS A 140 -8.54 -3.50 -5.51
N ILE A 141 -8.22 -4.24 -4.46
CA ILE A 141 -7.73 -3.69 -3.20
C ILE A 141 -6.36 -4.29 -2.93
N ILE A 142 -5.35 -3.44 -2.80
CA ILE A 142 -3.97 -3.83 -2.56
C ILE A 142 -3.49 -3.20 -1.25
N ASN A 143 -3.15 -4.05 -0.30
CA ASN A 143 -2.64 -3.62 1.00
C ASN A 143 -1.11 -3.71 1.03
N ILE A 144 -0.42 -2.68 1.50
CA ILE A 144 1.02 -2.76 1.70
C ILE A 144 1.29 -3.43 3.05
N ALA A 145 1.66 -4.70 2.98
CA ALA A 145 2.12 -5.54 4.07
C ALA A 145 3.61 -5.26 4.39
N SER A 146 4.36 -6.27 4.78
CA SER A 146 5.81 -6.19 5.08
C SER A 146 6.39 -7.60 5.16
N LEU A 147 7.72 -7.73 5.12
CA LEU A 147 8.41 -8.93 5.58
C LEU A 147 7.98 -9.31 7.00
N LEU A 148 7.66 -8.32 7.84
CA LEU A 148 7.18 -8.53 9.21
C LEU A 148 5.74 -9.09 9.28
N SER A 149 5.11 -9.35 8.15
CA SER A 149 3.90 -10.19 8.08
C SER A 149 4.22 -11.68 8.17
N PHE A 150 5.49 -12.07 7.98
CA PHE A 150 5.97 -13.46 7.97
C PHE A 150 7.00 -13.74 9.05
N GLN A 151 7.70 -12.72 9.52
CA GLN A 151 8.78 -12.84 10.51
C GLN A 151 8.67 -11.75 11.57
N GLY A 152 9.34 -11.94 12.72
CA GLY A 152 9.42 -10.94 13.78
C GLY A 152 10.38 -9.81 13.43
N GLY A 153 10.21 -8.68 14.10
CA GLY A 153 11.13 -7.55 14.07
C GLY A 153 11.64 -7.18 15.47
N ILE A 154 12.81 -6.58 15.54
CA ILE A 154 13.39 -6.10 16.81
C ILE A 154 12.92 -4.67 17.05
N THR A 155 12.46 -4.36 18.27
CA THR A 155 12.01 -3.03 18.71
C THR A 155 10.78 -2.45 17.98
N VAL A 156 10.02 -3.29 17.28
CA VAL A 156 8.84 -2.85 16.48
C VAL A 156 7.62 -3.78 16.69
N PRO A 157 7.21 -4.08 17.93
CA PRO A 157 6.17 -5.06 18.19
C PRO A 157 4.83 -4.69 17.57
N ALA A 158 4.38 -3.44 17.71
CA ALA A 158 3.12 -2.97 17.14
C ALA A 158 3.13 -2.99 15.60
N TYR A 159 4.26 -2.63 14.98
CA TYR A 159 4.40 -2.69 13.53
C TYR A 159 4.30 -4.12 13.02
N ALA A 160 5.01 -5.07 13.64
CA ALA A 160 4.94 -6.48 13.28
C ALA A 160 3.51 -7.03 13.44
N ALA A 161 2.86 -6.76 14.56
CA ALA A 161 1.46 -7.13 14.81
C ALA A 161 0.53 -6.55 13.75
N SER A 162 0.65 -5.25 13.44
CA SER A 162 -0.18 -4.57 12.44
C SER A 162 0.00 -5.18 11.04
N LYS A 163 1.23 -5.47 10.63
CA LYS A 163 1.51 -6.03 9.29
C LYS A 163 1.13 -7.52 9.18
N GLY A 164 1.22 -8.28 10.27
CA GLY A 164 0.62 -9.61 10.38
C GLY A 164 -0.91 -9.55 10.25
N GLY A 165 -1.55 -8.61 10.96
CA GLY A 165 -2.98 -8.35 10.87
C GLY A 165 -3.43 -7.97 9.46
N VAL A 166 -2.70 -7.10 8.76
CA VAL A 166 -2.99 -6.72 7.36
C VAL A 166 -2.94 -7.93 6.42
N ALA A 167 -1.94 -8.79 6.56
CA ALA A 167 -1.84 -10.00 5.73
C ALA A 167 -3.03 -10.95 5.97
N GLN A 168 -3.47 -11.10 7.21
CA GLN A 168 -4.62 -11.96 7.53
C GLN A 168 -5.95 -11.31 7.12
N LEU A 169 -6.11 -10.00 7.32
CA LEU A 169 -7.25 -9.22 6.85
C LEU A 169 -7.42 -9.34 5.33
N THR A 170 -6.32 -9.27 4.58
CA THR A 170 -6.31 -9.44 3.12
C THR A 170 -6.97 -10.76 2.71
N LYS A 171 -6.61 -11.87 3.37
CA LYS A 171 -7.19 -13.19 3.09
C LYS A 171 -8.68 -13.27 3.43
N ALA A 172 -9.07 -12.70 4.58
CA ALA A 172 -10.46 -12.70 5.02
C ALA A 172 -11.36 -11.96 4.01
N LEU A 173 -10.98 -10.74 3.63
CA LEU A 173 -11.74 -9.93 2.68
C LEU A 173 -11.74 -10.54 1.26
N ALA A 174 -10.63 -11.15 0.84
CA ALA A 174 -10.55 -11.85 -0.44
C ALA A 174 -11.57 -12.99 -0.53
N ASN A 175 -11.67 -13.81 0.53
CA ASN A 175 -12.62 -14.93 0.57
C ASN A 175 -14.08 -14.44 0.52
N GLU A 176 -14.38 -13.36 1.23
CA GLU A 176 -15.75 -12.85 1.34
C GLU A 176 -16.21 -12.15 0.06
N TRP A 177 -15.29 -11.40 -0.59
CA TRP A 177 -15.65 -10.49 -1.69
C TRP A 177 -15.34 -11.01 -3.08
N ALA A 178 -14.70 -12.18 -3.22
CA ALA A 178 -14.44 -12.81 -4.52
C ALA A 178 -15.71 -12.98 -5.37
N LYS A 179 -16.85 -13.30 -4.76
CA LYS A 179 -18.15 -13.44 -5.44
C LYS A 179 -18.68 -12.15 -6.07
N PHE A 180 -18.13 -11.00 -5.68
CA PHE A 180 -18.44 -9.68 -6.23
C PHE A 180 -17.39 -9.21 -7.25
N ASN A 181 -16.47 -10.08 -7.69
CA ASN A 181 -15.33 -9.76 -8.55
C ASN A 181 -14.38 -8.71 -7.93
N ILE A 182 -14.28 -8.67 -6.61
CA ILE A 182 -13.32 -7.84 -5.90
C ILE A 182 -12.13 -8.71 -5.51
N ASN A 183 -10.94 -8.38 -6.05
CA ASN A 183 -9.71 -9.01 -5.64
C ASN A 183 -9.05 -8.20 -4.52
N VAL A 184 -8.75 -8.86 -3.42
CA VAL A 184 -8.03 -8.28 -2.29
C VAL A 184 -6.70 -9.00 -2.14
N ASN A 185 -5.61 -8.27 -2.37
CA ASN A 185 -4.25 -8.81 -2.28
C ASN A 185 -3.36 -7.89 -1.45
N ALA A 186 -2.17 -8.34 -1.13
CA ALA A 186 -1.17 -7.52 -0.47
C ALA A 186 0.18 -7.59 -1.20
N ILE A 187 1.00 -6.56 -1.03
CA ILE A 187 2.41 -6.57 -1.38
C ILE A 187 3.21 -6.49 -0.09
N ALA A 188 4.22 -7.34 0.05
CA ALA A 188 5.17 -7.33 1.16
C ALA A 188 6.54 -6.86 0.64
N PRO A 189 6.85 -5.56 0.75
CA PRO A 189 8.15 -5.04 0.39
C PRO A 189 9.24 -5.56 1.34
N GLY A 190 10.44 -5.76 0.79
CA GLY A 190 11.66 -5.99 1.54
C GLY A 190 12.26 -4.71 2.09
N TYR A 191 13.57 -4.68 2.20
CA TYR A 191 14.32 -3.50 2.61
C TYR A 191 14.43 -2.52 1.43
N MET A 192 13.60 -1.48 1.46
CA MET A 192 13.51 -0.44 0.42
C MET A 192 14.17 0.85 0.88
N ARG A 193 14.79 1.59 -0.07
CA ARG A 193 15.32 2.95 0.18
C ARG A 193 14.16 3.92 0.32
N THR A 194 13.84 4.26 1.56
CA THR A 194 12.80 5.22 1.89
C THR A 194 13.21 6.03 3.12
N THR A 195 12.48 7.10 3.42
CA THR A 195 12.69 7.88 4.64
C THR A 195 12.60 7.01 5.91
N ASN A 196 11.72 6.00 5.92
CA ASN A 196 11.53 5.11 7.07
C ASN A 196 12.73 4.20 7.36
N THR A 197 13.58 3.98 6.37
CA THR A 197 14.78 3.14 6.48
C THR A 197 16.09 3.93 6.47
N ALA A 198 16.04 5.26 6.37
CA ALA A 198 17.22 6.11 6.28
C ALA A 198 18.20 5.89 7.45
N ALA A 199 17.71 5.76 8.67
CA ALA A 199 18.55 5.49 9.85
C ALA A 199 19.28 4.14 9.76
N LEU A 200 18.64 3.11 9.19
CA LEU A 200 19.27 1.79 8.98
C LEU A 200 20.33 1.83 7.89
N GLN A 201 20.14 2.67 6.87
CA GLN A 201 21.10 2.86 5.78
C GLN A 201 22.32 3.68 6.23
N ALA A 202 22.12 4.63 7.14
CA ALA A 202 23.18 5.46 7.72
C ALA A 202 24.05 4.70 8.75
N ASP A 203 23.53 3.66 9.39
CA ASP A 203 24.28 2.78 10.28
C ASP A 203 25.07 1.76 9.45
N GLU A 204 26.38 1.95 9.32
CA GLU A 204 27.26 1.09 8.49
C GLU A 204 27.18 -0.39 8.85
N THR A 205 27.08 -0.71 10.15
CA THR A 205 26.99 -2.10 10.63
C THR A 205 25.66 -2.72 10.23
N ARG A 206 24.54 -2.03 10.46
CA ARG A 206 23.20 -2.50 10.11
C ARG A 206 23.02 -2.57 8.59
N ASN A 207 23.49 -1.56 7.86
CA ASN A 207 23.45 -1.55 6.40
C ASN A 207 24.17 -2.78 5.81
N ARG A 208 25.40 -3.06 6.27
CA ARG A 208 26.14 -4.24 5.84
C ARG A 208 25.41 -5.55 6.15
N GLN A 209 24.94 -5.73 7.38
CA GLN A 209 24.21 -6.93 7.80
C GLN A 209 22.94 -7.17 6.95
N ILE A 210 22.25 -6.09 6.58
CA ILE A 210 21.05 -6.15 5.72
C ILE A 210 21.46 -6.54 4.30
N LEU A 211 22.47 -5.88 3.73
CA LEU A 211 22.94 -6.14 2.36
C LEU A 211 23.47 -7.58 2.19
N GLU A 212 24.22 -8.10 3.15
CA GLU A 212 24.75 -9.46 3.13
C GLU A 212 23.62 -10.52 3.13
N ARG A 213 22.45 -10.17 3.63
CA ARG A 213 21.30 -11.07 3.68
C ARG A 213 20.39 -10.96 2.46
N ILE A 214 20.41 -9.87 1.71
CA ILE A 214 19.60 -9.71 0.48
C ILE A 214 20.30 -10.43 -0.68
N PRO A 215 19.74 -11.50 -1.26
CA PRO A 215 20.37 -12.20 -2.40
C PRO A 215 20.62 -11.30 -3.61
N ALA A 216 19.75 -10.32 -3.87
CA ALA A 216 19.93 -9.34 -4.94
C ALA A 216 21.10 -8.36 -4.71
N GLY A 217 21.75 -8.36 -3.54
CA GLY A 217 22.93 -7.55 -3.21
C GLY A 217 22.68 -6.04 -3.13
N ARG A 218 21.43 -5.60 -3.12
CA ARG A 218 21.06 -4.18 -3.03
C ARG A 218 19.77 -3.97 -2.23
N TRP A 219 19.63 -2.78 -1.68
CA TRP A 219 18.32 -2.31 -1.25
C TRP A 219 17.38 -2.20 -2.46
N GLY A 220 16.11 -2.45 -2.24
CA GLY A 220 15.09 -2.16 -3.23
C GLY A 220 14.86 -0.65 -3.35
N GLU A 221 14.50 -0.20 -4.53
CA GLU A 221 14.02 1.15 -4.78
C GLU A 221 12.49 1.18 -4.74
N ALA A 222 11.89 2.35 -4.55
CA ALA A 222 10.43 2.47 -4.48
C ALA A 222 9.74 1.97 -5.77
N GLU A 223 10.40 2.15 -6.91
CA GLU A 223 9.97 1.73 -8.24
C GLU A 223 9.92 0.20 -8.41
N ASP A 224 10.74 -0.56 -7.67
CA ASP A 224 10.71 -2.04 -7.68
C ASP A 224 9.33 -2.58 -7.23
N VAL A 225 8.57 -1.82 -6.45
CA VAL A 225 7.23 -2.19 -5.97
C VAL A 225 6.12 -1.79 -6.94
N ALA A 226 6.35 -0.77 -7.77
CA ALA A 226 5.33 -0.24 -8.67
C ALA A 226 4.83 -1.30 -9.69
N GLY A 227 5.73 -2.11 -10.23
CA GLY A 227 5.37 -3.20 -11.16
C GLY A 227 4.42 -4.23 -10.53
N ALA A 228 4.65 -4.61 -9.27
CA ALA A 228 3.78 -5.50 -8.53
C ALA A 228 2.39 -4.86 -8.27
N ALA A 229 2.36 -3.56 -7.97
CA ALA A 229 1.11 -2.82 -7.79
C ALA A 229 0.31 -2.74 -9.11
N ILE A 230 0.95 -2.47 -10.24
CA ILE A 230 0.31 -2.49 -11.57
C ILE A 230 -0.27 -3.87 -11.87
N PHE A 231 0.53 -4.94 -11.68
CA PHE A 231 0.06 -6.31 -11.88
C PHE A 231 -1.19 -6.61 -11.07
N LEU A 232 -1.15 -6.39 -9.74
CA LEU A 232 -2.28 -6.69 -8.86
C LEU A 232 -3.50 -5.78 -9.09
N SER A 233 -3.31 -4.60 -9.68
CA SER A 233 -4.38 -3.67 -10.05
C SER A 233 -5.01 -3.97 -11.41
N SER A 234 -4.37 -4.77 -12.25
CA SER A 234 -4.75 -5.03 -13.64
C SER A 234 -5.55 -6.33 -13.82
N ARG A 235 -6.06 -6.53 -15.03
CA ARG A 235 -6.72 -7.78 -15.43
C ARG A 235 -5.78 -8.98 -15.47
N ALA A 236 -4.45 -8.76 -15.54
CA ALA A 236 -3.48 -9.84 -15.49
C ALA A 236 -3.52 -10.62 -14.16
N SER A 237 -4.11 -10.06 -13.11
CA SER A 237 -4.27 -10.67 -11.79
C SER A 237 -5.72 -11.04 -11.43
N ASP A 238 -6.65 -11.16 -12.39
CA ASP A 238 -8.07 -11.43 -12.11
C ASP A 238 -8.30 -12.73 -11.32
N TYR A 239 -7.40 -13.71 -11.45
CA TYR A 239 -7.47 -14.97 -10.69
C TYR A 239 -6.53 -15.01 -9.47
N VAL A 240 -5.88 -13.89 -9.14
CA VAL A 240 -5.05 -13.75 -7.93
C VAL A 240 -5.87 -13.09 -6.83
N ASN A 241 -6.14 -13.81 -5.74
CA ASN A 241 -6.94 -13.30 -4.63
C ASN A 241 -6.45 -13.85 -3.29
N GLY A 242 -6.39 -13.00 -2.26
CA GLY A 242 -5.91 -13.35 -0.92
C GLY A 242 -4.39 -13.57 -0.83
N HIS A 243 -3.64 -13.21 -1.89
CA HIS A 243 -2.21 -13.42 -1.96
C HIS A 243 -1.42 -12.27 -1.31
N VAL A 244 -0.29 -12.61 -0.70
CA VAL A 244 0.72 -11.65 -0.24
C VAL A 244 1.94 -11.78 -1.12
N LEU A 245 2.05 -10.92 -2.12
CA LEU A 245 3.15 -10.92 -3.09
C LEU A 245 4.39 -10.28 -2.48
N VAL A 246 5.45 -11.07 -2.34
CA VAL A 246 6.72 -10.61 -1.78
C VAL A 246 7.57 -9.93 -2.86
N VAL A 247 8.10 -8.74 -2.55
CA VAL A 247 9.02 -7.97 -3.41
C VAL A 247 10.22 -7.54 -2.56
N ASP A 248 11.22 -8.41 -2.41
CA ASP A 248 12.24 -8.30 -1.35
C ASP A 248 13.68 -8.62 -1.77
N GLY A 249 13.93 -8.80 -3.06
CA GLY A 249 15.24 -9.18 -3.57
C GLY A 249 15.71 -10.57 -3.13
N GLY A 250 14.79 -11.44 -2.70
CA GLY A 250 15.06 -12.81 -2.28
C GLY A 250 15.27 -12.99 -0.76
N TRP A 251 15.01 -11.97 0.05
CA TRP A 251 15.21 -12.01 1.51
C TRP A 251 14.48 -13.16 2.20
N LEU A 252 13.20 -13.40 1.87
CA LEU A 252 12.40 -14.48 2.47
C LEU A 252 12.66 -15.87 1.85
N GLY A 253 13.30 -15.91 0.71
CA GLY A 253 13.65 -17.16 0.03
C GLY A 253 14.90 -17.84 0.59
N ARG A 254 15.53 -17.26 1.63
CA ARG A 254 16.82 -17.69 2.17
C ARG A 254 16.72 -18.00 3.68
#